data_8be3ede28e0f56966187e3c1f7ee81a6
#
_entry.id   8be3ede28e0f56966187e3c1f7ee81a6
#
_cell.length_a   1.000
_cell.length_b   1.000
_cell.length_c   1.000
_cell.angle_alpha   90.00
_cell.angle_beta   90.00
_cell.angle_gamma   90.00
#
_symmetry.space_group_name_H-M   'P 1'
#
loop_
_entity.id
_entity.type
_entity.pdbx_description
1 polymer ?
#
loop_
_entity_poly.entity_id
_entity_poly.type
_entity_poly.pdbx_seq_one_letter_code
_entity_poly.pdbx_strand_id
1 'polypeptide(L)'
;MNDLLPILIPGLAAALAAILVTLAIERLGGQLGGILGTLPLTVVPASLGLFHADPRADVFATAMSAIPLGMLLNAAFLGVWRVWPIRAGDRSTALMETLGLSLGFWIIAALFLVVVREALSPNMKRDVLVGVVALVTTVVLGVRACRNAPPA
;
A
#
# COMPACT_ATOMS: atom_id res chain seq x y z
N MET A 1 14.97 24.51 10.94
CA MET A 1 15.71 23.29 10.57
C MET A 1 15.30 22.08 11.44
N ASN A 2 14.63 22.31 12.59
CA ASN A 2 14.19 21.23 13.49
C ASN A 2 12.88 20.55 13.07
N ASP A 3 12.15 21.13 12.12
CA ASP A 3 10.83 20.63 11.70
C ASP A 3 10.88 19.44 10.71
N LEU A 4 12.05 19.16 10.14
CA LEU A 4 12.25 18.05 9.20
C LEU A 4 12.57 16.73 9.91
N LEU A 5 13.14 16.75 11.09
CA LEU A 5 13.51 15.54 11.85
C LEU A 5 12.32 14.63 12.16
N PRO A 6 11.16 15.15 12.61
CA PRO A 6 9.98 14.32 12.87
C PRO A 6 9.42 13.60 11.63
N ILE A 7 9.72 14.12 10.44
CA ILE A 7 9.29 13.52 9.16
C ILE A 7 10.35 12.55 8.63
N LEU A 8 11.63 12.92 8.75
CA LEU A 8 12.74 12.13 8.22
C LEU A 8 12.93 10.81 8.96
N ILE A 9 12.83 10.81 10.29
CA ILE A 9 13.06 9.58 11.09
C ILE A 9 12.06 8.48 10.75
N PRO A 10 10.73 8.72 10.76
CA PRO A 10 9.75 7.71 10.35
C PRO A 10 9.91 7.31 8.88
N GLY A 11 10.24 8.25 7.99
CA GLY A 11 10.48 7.98 6.58
C GLY A 11 11.67 7.04 6.36
N LEU A 12 12.80 7.29 7.02
CA LEU A 12 13.97 6.41 6.99
C LEU A 12 13.67 5.04 7.60
N ALA A 13 12.95 5.00 8.72
CA ALA A 13 12.55 3.73 9.33
C ALA A 13 11.62 2.91 8.42
N ALA A 14 10.68 3.55 7.73
CA ALA A 14 9.82 2.90 6.75
C ALA A 14 10.61 2.38 5.53
N ALA A 15 11.56 3.16 5.02
CA ALA A 15 12.43 2.75 3.93
C ALA A 15 13.32 1.56 4.34
N LEU A 16 13.90 1.59 5.54
CA LEU A 16 14.68 0.48 6.08
C LEU A 16 13.84 -0.79 6.24
N ALA A 17 12.62 -0.66 6.78
CA ALA A 17 11.68 -1.78 6.89
C ALA A 17 11.36 -2.38 5.52
N ALA A 18 11.10 -1.55 4.50
CA ALA A 18 10.84 -2.02 3.14
C ALA A 18 12.04 -2.78 2.55
N ILE A 19 13.26 -2.27 2.72
CA ILE A 19 14.49 -2.93 2.26
C ILE A 19 14.66 -4.28 2.96
N LEU A 20 14.51 -4.33 4.28
CA LEU A 20 14.65 -5.57 5.06
C LEU A 20 13.61 -6.63 4.64
N VAL A 21 12.36 -6.21 4.40
CA VAL A 21 11.31 -7.11 3.90
C VAL A 21 11.67 -7.64 2.52
N THR A 22 12.13 -6.78 1.60
CA THR A 22 12.53 -7.20 0.26
C THR A 22 13.66 -8.23 0.31
N LEU A 23 14.70 -7.97 1.12
CA LEU A 23 15.80 -8.92 1.32
C LEU A 23 15.34 -10.24 1.95
N ALA A 24 14.39 -10.18 2.89
CA ALA A 24 13.81 -11.37 3.50
C ALA A 24 13.01 -12.20 2.48
N ILE A 25 12.21 -11.54 1.63
CA ILE A 25 11.46 -12.18 0.54
C ILE A 25 12.41 -12.91 -0.42
N GLU A 26 13.49 -12.26 -0.82
CA GLU A 26 14.49 -12.85 -1.73
C GLU A 26 15.19 -14.06 -1.11
N ARG A 27 15.47 -14.03 0.20
CA ARG A 27 16.19 -15.13 0.88
C ARG A 27 15.29 -16.28 1.31
N LEU A 28 14.06 -16.01 1.70
CA LEU A 28 13.13 -17.02 2.25
C LEU A 28 12.27 -17.71 1.16
N GLY A 29 12.34 -17.21 -0.08
CA GLY A 29 11.60 -17.77 -1.20
C GLY A 29 10.12 -17.37 -1.24
N GLY A 30 9.42 -17.82 -2.30
CA GLY A 30 8.11 -17.30 -2.68
C GLY A 30 6.99 -17.47 -1.65
N GLN A 31 6.94 -18.56 -0.88
CA GLN A 31 5.85 -18.78 0.08
C GLN A 31 5.99 -17.91 1.33
N LEU A 32 7.13 -17.98 2.01
CA LEU A 32 7.39 -17.17 3.20
C LEU A 32 7.56 -15.70 2.85
N GLY A 33 8.20 -15.42 1.72
CA GLY A 33 8.32 -14.07 1.19
C GLY A 33 6.96 -13.44 0.89
N GLY A 34 6.03 -14.19 0.30
CA GLY A 34 4.66 -13.73 0.05
C GLY A 34 3.93 -13.36 1.35
N ILE A 35 4.03 -14.18 2.39
CA ILE A 35 3.44 -13.88 3.70
C ILE A 35 4.05 -12.60 4.30
N LEU A 36 5.39 -12.48 4.29
CA LEU A 36 6.07 -11.28 4.79
C LEU A 36 5.71 -10.02 4.00
N GLY A 37 5.58 -10.13 2.68
CA GLY A 37 5.18 -9.02 1.80
C GLY A 37 3.74 -8.55 2.02
N THR A 38 2.86 -9.40 2.59
CA THR A 38 1.49 -9.01 2.94
C THR A 38 1.39 -8.30 4.29
N LEU A 39 2.41 -8.42 5.16
CA LEU A 39 2.43 -7.72 6.44
C LEU A 39 2.71 -6.23 6.22
N PRO A 40 1.87 -5.33 6.74
CA PRO A 40 2.06 -3.89 6.57
C PRO A 40 3.16 -3.35 7.52
N LEU A 41 4.37 -3.89 7.43
CA LEU A 41 5.48 -3.57 8.33
C LEU A 41 5.89 -2.09 8.26
N THR A 42 5.66 -1.44 7.13
CA THR A 42 5.89 0.01 6.96
C THR A 42 4.85 0.87 7.69
N VAL A 43 3.72 0.31 8.07
CA VAL A 43 2.67 1.01 8.83
C VAL A 43 3.16 1.35 10.24
N VAL A 44 3.95 0.48 10.87
CA VAL A 44 4.44 0.69 12.24
C VAL A 44 5.28 1.97 12.36
N PRO A 45 6.37 2.17 11.58
CA PRO A 45 7.12 3.41 11.64
C PRO A 45 6.31 4.63 11.18
N ALA A 46 5.41 4.47 10.20
CA ALA A 46 4.54 5.54 9.74
C ALA A 46 3.55 5.98 10.83
N SER A 47 2.96 5.05 11.57
CA SER A 47 2.04 5.34 12.68
C SER A 47 2.75 6.02 13.86
N LEU A 48 3.98 5.60 14.17
CA LEU A 48 4.81 6.27 15.18
C LEU A 48 5.13 7.71 14.77
N GLY A 49 5.49 7.94 13.51
CA GLY A 49 5.73 9.27 12.99
C GLY A 49 4.52 10.18 13.07
N LEU A 50 3.37 9.66 12.71
CA LEU A 50 2.10 10.38 12.80
C LEU A 50 1.74 10.72 14.25
N PHE A 51 1.89 9.78 15.17
CA PHE A 51 1.63 10.00 16.59
C PHE A 51 2.57 11.06 17.20
N HIS A 52 3.82 11.10 16.77
CA HIS A 52 4.76 12.14 17.20
C HIS A 52 4.42 13.53 16.63
N ALA A 53 3.91 13.56 15.39
CA ALA A 53 3.53 14.81 14.75
C ALA A 53 2.25 15.43 15.35
N ASP A 54 1.26 14.59 15.66
CA ASP A 54 0.00 15.00 16.29
C ASP A 54 -0.52 13.88 17.20
N PRO A 55 -0.29 13.98 18.53
CA PRO A 55 -0.67 12.94 19.49
C PRO A 55 -2.18 12.88 19.80
N ARG A 56 -3.02 13.66 19.11
CA ARG A 56 -4.46 13.60 19.31
C ARG A 56 -5.04 12.29 18.80
N ALA A 57 -5.77 11.62 19.69
CA ALA A 57 -6.31 10.28 19.41
C ALA A 57 -7.30 10.25 18.23
N ASP A 58 -8.05 11.34 18.01
CA ASP A 58 -9.01 11.46 16.91
C ASP A 58 -8.29 11.58 15.54
N VAL A 59 -7.22 12.36 15.48
CA VAL A 59 -6.38 12.49 14.28
C VAL A 59 -5.70 11.17 13.96
N PHE A 60 -5.12 10.51 14.98
CA PHE A 60 -4.49 9.23 14.82
C PHE A 60 -5.48 8.14 14.34
N ALA A 61 -6.65 8.02 14.97
CA ALA A 61 -7.69 7.08 14.57
C ALA A 61 -8.18 7.33 13.13
N THR A 62 -8.33 8.60 12.76
CA THR A 62 -8.72 9.00 11.41
C THR A 62 -7.68 8.59 10.37
N ALA A 63 -6.41 8.78 10.67
CA ALA A 63 -5.32 8.37 9.78
C ALA A 63 -5.21 6.83 9.67
N MET A 64 -5.35 6.11 10.79
CA MET A 64 -5.33 4.65 10.80
C MET A 64 -6.49 4.04 10.02
N SER A 65 -7.65 4.69 9.99
CA SER A 65 -8.80 4.24 9.17
C SER A 65 -8.55 4.27 7.66
N ALA A 66 -7.54 5.02 7.19
CA ALA A 66 -7.16 5.08 5.78
C ALA A 66 -6.25 3.90 5.35
N ILE A 67 -5.65 3.16 6.27
CA ILE A 67 -4.71 2.06 5.98
C ILE A 67 -5.34 0.99 5.08
N PRO A 68 -6.56 0.48 5.34
CA PRO A 68 -7.16 -0.53 4.48
C PRO A 68 -7.38 -0.06 3.04
N LEU A 69 -7.67 1.23 2.84
CA LEU A 69 -7.77 1.83 1.51
C LEU A 69 -6.41 1.86 0.79
N GLY A 70 -5.35 2.21 1.52
CA GLY A 70 -3.98 2.14 1.01
C GLY A 70 -3.58 0.71 0.61
N MET A 71 -3.97 -0.29 1.40
CA MET A 71 -3.74 -1.70 1.08
C MET A 71 -4.50 -2.12 -0.19
N LEU A 72 -5.75 -1.68 -0.36
CA LEU A 72 -6.52 -1.92 -1.58
C LEU A 72 -5.87 -1.28 -2.81
N LEU A 73 -5.38 -0.04 -2.69
CA LEU A 73 -4.64 0.63 -3.76
C LEU A 73 -3.36 -0.12 -4.15
N ASN A 74 -2.61 -0.62 -3.17
CA ASN A 74 -1.42 -1.42 -3.42
C ASN A 74 -1.76 -2.76 -4.09
N ALA A 75 -2.85 -3.41 -3.67
CA ALA A 75 -3.33 -4.63 -4.33
C ALA A 75 -3.74 -4.36 -5.78
N ALA A 76 -4.38 -3.25 -6.06
CA ALA A 76 -4.73 -2.83 -7.42
C ALA A 76 -3.49 -2.50 -8.26
N PHE A 77 -2.50 -1.82 -7.69
CA PHE A 77 -1.20 -1.57 -8.32
C PHE A 77 -0.52 -2.88 -8.75
N LEU A 78 -0.43 -3.85 -7.84
CA LEU A 78 0.11 -5.18 -8.16
C LEU A 78 -0.75 -5.94 -9.17
N GLY A 79 -2.06 -5.73 -9.14
CA GLY A 79 -2.99 -6.28 -10.12
C GLY A 79 -2.70 -5.82 -11.55
N VAL A 80 -2.31 -4.56 -11.74
CA VAL A 80 -1.89 -4.03 -13.06
C VAL A 80 -0.70 -4.82 -13.60
N TRP A 81 0.32 -5.09 -12.77
CA TRP A 81 1.49 -5.88 -13.16
C TRP A 81 1.14 -7.31 -13.58
N ARG A 82 0.07 -7.86 -13.00
CA ARG A 82 -0.37 -9.22 -13.31
C ARG A 82 -1.20 -9.30 -14.58
N VAL A 83 -2.04 -8.30 -14.83
CA VAL A 83 -2.99 -8.31 -15.95
C VAL A 83 -2.37 -7.73 -17.23
N TRP A 84 -1.43 -6.80 -17.08
CA TRP A 84 -0.76 -6.17 -18.20
C TRP A 84 0.36 -7.07 -18.72
N PRO A 85 0.15 -7.78 -19.85
CA PRO A 85 1.18 -8.66 -20.39
C PRO A 85 2.37 -7.81 -20.84
N ILE A 86 3.57 -8.23 -20.44
CA ILE A 86 4.82 -7.72 -21.03
C ILE A 86 4.76 -8.07 -22.51
N ARG A 87 4.48 -7.08 -23.35
CA ARG A 87 4.46 -7.28 -24.81
C ARG A 87 5.83 -7.69 -25.28
N ALA A 88 5.86 -8.60 -26.28
CA ALA A 88 7.10 -9.02 -26.92
C ALA A 88 7.77 -7.82 -27.61
N GLY A 89 8.73 -7.22 -26.95
CA GLY A 89 9.48 -6.05 -27.33
C GLY A 89 10.71 -5.91 -26.45
N ASP A 90 11.35 -4.76 -26.50
CA ASP A 90 12.45 -4.48 -25.59
C ASP A 90 11.96 -4.52 -24.14
N ARG A 91 12.59 -5.37 -23.33
CA ARG A 91 12.22 -5.64 -21.94
C ARG A 91 12.22 -4.37 -21.08
N SER A 92 13.13 -3.45 -21.37
CA SER A 92 13.25 -2.17 -20.65
C SER A 92 12.07 -1.27 -20.93
N THR A 93 11.62 -1.16 -22.18
CA THR A 93 10.46 -0.36 -22.57
C THR A 93 9.17 -0.91 -21.94
N ALA A 94 8.99 -2.24 -21.99
CA ALA A 94 7.81 -2.88 -21.38
C ALA A 94 7.75 -2.67 -19.86
N LEU A 95 8.89 -2.71 -19.17
CA LEU A 95 8.96 -2.42 -17.75
C LEU A 95 8.60 -0.96 -17.42
N MET A 96 9.13 0.00 -18.21
CA MET A 96 8.83 1.42 -18.02
C MET A 96 7.36 1.73 -18.28
N GLU A 97 6.77 1.14 -19.33
CA GLU A 97 5.33 1.28 -19.60
C GLU A 97 4.47 0.76 -18.47
N THR A 98 4.77 -0.46 -17.99
CA THR A 98 4.00 -1.08 -16.88
C THR A 98 4.16 -0.28 -15.59
N LEU A 99 5.38 0.18 -15.28
CA LEU A 99 5.66 1.02 -14.13
C LEU A 99 4.92 2.35 -14.22
N GLY A 100 5.01 3.03 -15.36
CA GLY A 100 4.33 4.31 -15.59
C GLY A 100 2.81 4.18 -15.47
N LEU A 101 2.23 3.13 -16.05
CA LEU A 101 0.80 2.86 -16.02
C LEU A 101 0.31 2.54 -14.61
N SER A 102 1.04 1.70 -13.88
CA SER A 102 0.66 1.32 -12.51
C SER A 102 0.83 2.47 -11.52
N LEU A 103 1.89 3.27 -11.64
CA LEU A 103 2.08 4.49 -10.84
C LEU A 103 1.04 5.56 -11.17
N GLY A 104 0.78 5.79 -12.46
CA GLY A 104 -0.26 6.73 -12.90
C GLY A 104 -1.63 6.35 -12.36
N PHE A 105 -2.01 5.09 -12.48
CA PHE A 105 -3.24 4.56 -11.90
C PHE A 105 -3.28 4.76 -10.37
N TRP A 106 -2.20 4.42 -9.68
CA TRP A 106 -2.12 4.55 -8.23
C TRP A 106 -2.27 6.01 -7.77
N ILE A 107 -1.58 6.94 -8.43
CA ILE A 107 -1.65 8.38 -8.12
C ILE A 107 -3.07 8.90 -8.35
N ILE A 108 -3.68 8.60 -9.50
CA ILE A 108 -5.04 9.06 -9.84
C ILE A 108 -6.04 8.50 -8.83
N ALA A 109 -5.96 7.21 -8.51
CA ALA A 109 -6.87 6.59 -7.55
C ALA A 109 -6.65 7.12 -6.12
N ALA A 110 -5.42 7.39 -5.70
CA ALA A 110 -5.11 7.99 -4.41
C ALA A 110 -5.68 9.42 -4.31
N LEU A 111 -5.47 10.26 -5.33
CA LEU A 111 -6.04 11.60 -5.39
C LEU A 111 -7.56 11.58 -5.38
N PHE A 112 -8.17 10.68 -6.14
CA PHE A 112 -9.62 10.49 -6.14
C PHE A 112 -10.15 10.15 -4.74
N LEU A 113 -9.49 9.22 -4.03
CA LEU A 113 -9.88 8.87 -2.66
C LEU A 113 -9.75 10.04 -1.68
N VAL A 114 -8.70 10.85 -1.81
CA VAL A 114 -8.53 12.07 -0.99
C VAL A 114 -9.68 13.03 -1.24
N VAL A 115 -9.97 13.36 -2.51
CA VAL A 115 -11.05 14.28 -2.89
C VAL A 115 -12.41 13.76 -2.40
N VAL A 116 -12.71 12.48 -2.58
CA VAL A 116 -13.96 11.89 -2.11
C VAL A 116 -14.06 11.94 -0.59
N ARG A 117 -12.96 11.70 0.12
CA ARG A 117 -12.93 11.76 1.57
C ARG A 117 -13.17 13.19 2.08
N GLU A 118 -12.57 14.20 1.46
CA GLU A 118 -12.77 15.60 1.80
C GLU A 118 -14.20 16.09 1.49
N ALA A 119 -14.78 15.64 0.38
CA ALA A 119 -16.16 15.98 0.00
C ALA A 119 -17.21 15.35 0.93
N LEU A 120 -16.86 14.26 1.61
CA LEU A 120 -17.73 13.58 2.54
C LEU A 120 -17.44 14.05 3.96
N SER A 121 -18.46 14.54 4.69
CA SER A 121 -18.33 14.92 6.10
C SER A 121 -17.69 13.82 6.92
N PRO A 122 -16.77 14.11 7.87
CA PRO A 122 -16.13 13.10 8.71
C PRO A 122 -17.18 12.27 9.46
N ASN A 123 -17.15 10.97 9.27
CA ASN A 123 -18.04 10.03 9.96
C ASN A 123 -17.30 8.74 10.28
N MET A 124 -16.93 8.56 11.54
CA MET A 124 -16.16 7.42 12.02
C MET A 124 -16.79 6.07 11.64
N LYS A 125 -18.13 5.94 11.77
CA LYS A 125 -18.83 4.68 11.45
C LYS A 125 -18.71 4.33 9.96
N ARG A 126 -18.85 5.33 9.09
CA ARG A 126 -18.69 5.17 7.65
C ARG A 126 -17.25 4.83 7.30
N ASP A 127 -16.29 5.52 7.90
CA ASP A 127 -14.86 5.32 7.60
C ASP A 127 -14.41 3.91 8.02
N VAL A 128 -14.88 3.42 9.17
CA VAL A 128 -14.66 2.03 9.60
C VAL A 128 -15.32 1.04 8.63
N LEU A 129 -16.57 1.28 8.22
CA LEU A 129 -17.27 0.40 7.27
C LEU A 129 -16.54 0.33 5.93
N VAL A 130 -16.14 1.47 5.38
CA VAL A 130 -15.36 1.54 4.14
C VAL A 130 -14.03 0.82 4.28
N GLY A 131 -13.34 1.00 5.41
CA GLY A 131 -12.11 0.28 5.73
C GLY A 131 -12.30 -1.23 5.76
N VAL A 132 -13.34 -1.72 6.42
CA VAL A 132 -13.66 -3.16 6.48
C VAL A 132 -13.98 -3.71 5.09
N VAL A 133 -14.79 -3.01 4.29
CA VAL A 133 -15.10 -3.40 2.90
C VAL A 133 -13.83 -3.44 2.05
N ALA A 134 -12.96 -2.43 2.17
CA ALA A 134 -11.68 -2.40 1.44
C ALA A 134 -10.79 -3.58 1.84
N LEU A 135 -10.69 -3.88 3.13
CA LEU A 135 -9.90 -5.01 3.64
C LEU A 135 -10.41 -6.34 3.10
N VAL A 136 -11.73 -6.59 3.22
CA VAL A 136 -12.36 -7.82 2.71
C VAL A 136 -12.14 -7.95 1.20
N THR A 137 -12.32 -6.86 0.44
CA THR A 137 -12.10 -6.84 -1.00
C THR A 137 -10.65 -7.19 -1.33
N THR A 138 -9.68 -6.61 -0.62
CA THR A 138 -8.25 -6.90 -0.80
C THR A 138 -7.94 -8.38 -0.57
N VAL A 139 -8.45 -8.95 0.52
CA VAL A 139 -8.27 -10.38 0.85
C VAL A 139 -8.90 -11.27 -0.24
N VAL A 140 -10.13 -10.99 -0.65
CA VAL A 140 -10.82 -11.78 -1.68
C VAL A 140 -10.08 -11.72 -3.02
N LEU A 141 -9.63 -10.54 -3.43
CA LEU A 141 -8.85 -10.38 -4.66
C LEU A 141 -7.51 -11.10 -4.56
N GLY A 142 -6.83 -11.02 -3.42
CA GLY A 142 -5.57 -11.72 -3.16
C GLY A 142 -5.74 -13.25 -3.25
N VAL A 143 -6.75 -13.80 -2.58
CA VAL A 143 -7.05 -15.24 -2.62
C VAL A 143 -7.39 -15.71 -4.04
N ARG A 144 -8.24 -14.96 -4.77
CA ARG A 144 -8.56 -15.28 -6.16
C ARG A 144 -7.33 -15.24 -7.06
N ALA A 145 -6.49 -14.24 -6.85
CA ALA A 145 -5.25 -14.11 -7.59
C ALA A 145 -4.30 -15.30 -7.34
N CYS A 146 -4.15 -15.75 -6.09
CA CYS A 146 -3.32 -16.90 -5.76
C CYS A 146 -3.89 -18.21 -6.33
N ARG A 147 -5.21 -18.41 -6.29
CA ARG A 147 -5.86 -19.63 -6.84
C ARG A 147 -5.72 -19.76 -8.34
N ASN A 148 -5.65 -18.65 -9.05
CA ASN A 148 -5.53 -18.60 -10.51
C ASN A 148 -4.06 -18.45 -10.97
N ALA A 149 -3.09 -18.59 -10.06
CA ALA A 149 -1.68 -18.60 -10.43
C ALA A 149 -1.33 -19.91 -11.12
N PRO A 150 -0.61 -19.89 -12.25
CA PRO A 150 -0.09 -21.11 -12.85
C PRO A 150 0.85 -21.80 -11.83
N PRO A 151 0.89 -23.15 -11.83
CA PRO A 151 1.85 -23.87 -10.99
C PRO A 151 3.27 -23.45 -11.39
N ALA A 152 4.13 -23.28 -10.36
CA ALA A 152 5.53 -22.92 -10.53
C ALA A 152 6.33 -24.05 -11.16
#